data_75e8d90cf3e3b14f3ce0a539f098f9a3
#
_entry.id   75e8d90cf3e3b14f3ce0a539f098f9a3
#
_cell.length_a   1.000
_cell.length_b   1.000
_cell.length_c   1.000
_cell.angle_alpha   90.00
_cell.angle_beta   90.00
_cell.angle_gamma   90.00
#
_symmetry.space_group_name_H-M   'P 1'
#
loop_
_entity.id
_entity.type
_entity.pdbx_description
1 polymer ?
#
loop_
_entity_poly.entity_id
_entity_poly.type
_entity_poly.pdbx_seq_one_letter_code
_entity_poly.pdbx_strand_id
1 'polypeptide(L)'
;MGNATILTELEKVILNKIQNYINKNEKVGIDIIAKECFVSKSAIIKLSKKLGYSGYSEMYYTILSTANNAQKLDFSNNSISVNDHLKENVDMLVEILRQFKDKKIYLDSLGLCDSAKEYYLQKLLIFGFDAASSYHYEAFRNNKSGLYFFFSYSGYRAEIIEKVNEAISNDFTVVAFTSNKESPLAKIAHSTVEVSGVKSDMEHYLPNFFTSNLIILLELVLGEYSKRYLHKEKD
;
A
#
# COMPACT_ATOMS: atom_id res chain seq x y z
N MET A 1 14.29 -15.12 -24.97
CA MET A 1 15.66 -15.35 -24.45
C MET A 1 16.37 -14.02 -24.48
N GLY A 2 16.46 -13.32 -23.37
CA GLY A 2 17.18 -12.03 -23.29
C GLY A 2 18.67 -12.31 -23.28
N ASN A 3 19.41 -11.75 -24.24
CA ASN A 3 20.87 -11.76 -24.24
C ASN A 3 21.36 -11.07 -22.97
N ALA A 4 22.03 -11.81 -22.09
CA ALA A 4 22.69 -11.23 -20.93
C ALA A 4 23.73 -10.22 -21.43
N THR A 5 23.56 -8.94 -21.10
CA THR A 5 24.46 -7.86 -21.50
C THR A 5 25.79 -8.09 -20.77
N ILE A 6 26.84 -8.46 -21.51
CA ILE A 6 28.19 -8.67 -20.94
C ILE A 6 28.77 -7.31 -20.57
N LEU A 7 29.02 -7.09 -19.28
CA LEU A 7 29.62 -5.86 -18.75
C LEU A 7 31.15 -6.00 -18.66
N THR A 8 31.86 -4.95 -19.02
CA THR A 8 33.30 -4.84 -18.77
C THR A 8 33.57 -4.58 -17.29
N GLU A 9 34.78 -4.82 -16.80
CA GLU A 9 35.15 -4.55 -15.41
C GLU A 9 34.94 -3.06 -15.04
N LEU A 10 35.25 -2.14 -15.93
CA LEU A 10 35.02 -0.72 -15.72
C LEU A 10 33.51 -0.39 -15.59
N GLU A 11 32.67 -1.01 -16.40
CA GLU A 11 31.21 -0.83 -16.31
C GLU A 11 30.65 -1.39 -14.99
N LYS A 12 31.18 -2.49 -14.49
CA LYS A 12 30.84 -3.02 -13.17
C LYS A 12 31.24 -2.09 -12.04
N VAL A 13 32.44 -1.48 -12.12
CA VAL A 13 32.91 -0.49 -11.15
C VAL A 13 31.98 0.71 -11.09
N ILE A 14 31.54 1.24 -12.26
CA ILE A 14 30.59 2.36 -12.32
C ILE A 14 29.27 1.99 -11.66
N LEU A 15 28.70 0.82 -11.98
CA LEU A 15 27.44 0.38 -11.38
C LEU A 15 27.55 0.16 -9.87
N ASN A 16 28.63 -0.48 -9.39
CA ASN A 16 28.88 -0.66 -7.97
C ASN A 16 29.02 0.68 -7.23
N LYS A 17 29.62 1.68 -7.86
CA LYS A 17 29.74 3.01 -7.28
C LYS A 17 28.38 3.69 -7.13
N ILE A 18 27.54 3.63 -8.16
CA ILE A 18 26.15 4.12 -8.11
C ILE A 18 25.37 3.41 -7.01
N GLN A 19 25.47 2.07 -6.93
CA GLN A 19 24.79 1.28 -5.92
C GLN A 19 25.22 1.66 -4.48
N ASN A 20 26.50 1.96 -4.26
CA ASN A 20 27.00 2.39 -2.97
C ASN A 20 26.40 3.73 -2.50
N TYR A 21 26.20 4.69 -3.41
CA TYR A 21 25.48 5.93 -3.10
C TYR A 21 24.01 5.68 -2.76
N ILE A 22 23.36 4.82 -3.54
CA ILE A 22 21.96 4.42 -3.31
C ILE A 22 21.80 3.75 -1.95
N ASN A 23 22.70 2.83 -1.59
CA ASN A 23 22.66 2.12 -0.30
C ASN A 23 22.85 3.05 0.90
N LYS A 24 23.56 4.18 0.72
CA LYS A 24 23.73 5.23 1.72
C LYS A 24 22.58 6.24 1.75
N ASN A 25 21.58 6.06 0.88
CA ASN A 25 20.49 7.02 0.67
C ASN A 25 20.96 8.42 0.24
N GLU A 26 22.09 8.48 -0.47
CA GLU A 26 22.72 9.71 -0.96
C GLU A 26 22.45 9.89 -2.45
N LYS A 27 21.87 11.03 -2.83
CA LYS A 27 21.65 11.37 -4.25
C LYS A 27 22.98 11.75 -4.92
N VAL A 28 23.29 11.11 -6.03
CA VAL A 28 24.54 11.37 -6.77
C VAL A 28 24.29 11.77 -8.22
N GLY A 29 24.96 12.81 -8.67
CA GLY A 29 24.94 13.25 -10.07
C GLY A 29 26.01 12.55 -10.92
N ILE A 30 25.79 12.51 -12.24
CA ILE A 30 26.74 11.92 -13.22
C ILE A 30 28.15 12.49 -13.10
N ASP A 31 28.28 13.76 -12.71
CA ASP A 31 29.58 14.46 -12.57
C ASP A 31 30.45 13.81 -11.49
N ILE A 32 29.83 13.48 -10.36
CA ILE A 32 30.52 12.88 -9.22
C ILE A 32 30.94 11.45 -9.58
N ILE A 33 30.07 10.67 -10.19
CA ILE A 33 30.38 9.30 -10.63
C ILE A 33 31.49 9.31 -11.67
N ALA A 34 31.43 10.23 -12.64
CA ALA A 34 32.47 10.37 -13.67
C ALA A 34 33.84 10.67 -13.05
N LYS A 35 33.90 11.59 -12.09
CA LYS A 35 35.12 11.96 -11.37
C LYS A 35 35.69 10.81 -10.55
N GLU A 36 34.83 10.13 -9.78
CA GLU A 36 35.27 9.08 -8.87
C GLU A 36 35.66 7.76 -9.57
N CYS A 37 35.06 7.48 -10.73
CA CYS A 37 35.42 6.34 -11.55
C CYS A 37 36.48 6.66 -12.61
N PHE A 38 37.00 7.90 -12.66
CA PHE A 38 37.97 8.37 -13.63
C PHE A 38 37.55 8.14 -15.09
N VAL A 39 36.26 8.38 -15.39
CA VAL A 39 35.69 8.22 -16.73
C VAL A 39 35.02 9.50 -17.22
N SER A 40 34.74 9.59 -18.52
CA SER A 40 33.93 10.66 -19.05
C SER A 40 32.45 10.46 -18.79
N LYS A 41 31.66 11.55 -18.67
CA LYS A 41 30.21 11.48 -18.63
C LYS A 41 29.62 10.68 -19.79
N SER A 42 30.22 10.83 -20.98
CA SER A 42 29.80 10.10 -22.18
C SER A 42 29.93 8.58 -22.03
N ALA A 43 30.94 8.09 -21.29
CA ALA A 43 31.08 6.67 -21.00
C ALA A 43 29.93 6.14 -20.13
N ILE A 44 29.51 6.90 -19.11
CA ILE A 44 28.39 6.56 -18.26
C ILE A 44 27.07 6.58 -19.04
N ILE A 45 26.87 7.57 -19.93
CA ILE A 45 25.67 7.62 -20.79
C ILE A 45 25.66 6.43 -21.78
N LYS A 46 26.81 6.04 -22.33
CA LYS A 46 26.90 4.85 -23.17
C LYS A 46 26.57 3.57 -22.41
N LEU A 47 27.03 3.44 -21.16
CA LEU A 47 26.67 2.34 -20.27
C LEU A 47 25.14 2.30 -20.02
N SER A 48 24.55 3.46 -19.71
CA SER A 48 23.09 3.55 -19.51
C SER A 48 22.32 3.05 -20.74
N LYS A 49 22.71 3.50 -21.94
CA LYS A 49 22.10 3.05 -23.20
C LYS A 49 22.32 1.57 -23.49
N LYS A 50 23.51 1.05 -23.18
CA LYS A 50 23.84 -0.38 -23.29
C LYS A 50 22.95 -1.25 -22.40
N LEU A 51 22.55 -0.72 -21.24
CA LEU A 51 21.63 -1.35 -20.29
C LEU A 51 20.15 -1.13 -20.63
N GLY A 52 19.82 -0.44 -21.72
CA GLY A 52 18.47 -0.23 -22.20
C GLY A 52 17.79 1.05 -21.70
N TYR A 53 18.53 1.93 -21.02
CA TYR A 53 17.99 3.20 -20.53
C TYR A 53 18.27 4.34 -21.52
N SER A 54 17.42 5.37 -21.52
CA SER A 54 17.62 6.56 -22.35
C SER A 54 18.84 7.40 -21.93
N GLY A 55 19.23 7.32 -20.64
CA GLY A 55 20.39 8.03 -20.10
C GLY A 55 20.62 7.74 -18.62
N TYR A 56 21.59 8.49 -18.02
CA TYR A 56 22.00 8.31 -16.64
C TYR A 56 20.86 8.50 -15.64
N SER A 57 20.04 9.53 -15.81
CA SER A 57 18.96 9.82 -14.86
C SER A 57 17.95 8.69 -14.79
N GLU A 58 17.51 8.17 -15.92
CA GLU A 58 16.58 7.03 -15.95
C GLU A 58 17.23 5.79 -15.32
N MET A 59 18.46 5.46 -15.71
CA MET A 59 19.21 4.36 -15.11
C MET A 59 19.32 4.51 -13.59
N TYR A 60 19.72 5.69 -13.11
CA TYR A 60 19.89 5.96 -11.68
C TYR A 60 18.58 5.79 -10.91
N TYR A 61 17.50 6.42 -11.39
CA TYR A 61 16.22 6.32 -10.68
C TYR A 61 15.59 4.92 -10.74
N THR A 62 15.82 4.18 -11.82
CA THR A 62 15.39 2.78 -11.90
C THR A 62 16.18 1.90 -10.93
N ILE A 63 17.51 2.05 -10.84
CA ILE A 63 18.33 1.31 -9.86
C ILE A 63 17.93 1.71 -8.44
N LEU A 64 17.69 3.00 -8.17
CA LEU A 64 17.23 3.49 -6.87
C LEU A 64 15.88 2.90 -6.49
N SER A 65 14.91 2.87 -7.40
CA SER A 65 13.59 2.29 -7.15
C SER A 65 13.68 0.79 -6.89
N THR A 66 14.53 0.09 -7.67
CA THR A 66 14.76 -1.35 -7.49
C THR A 66 15.46 -1.65 -6.16
N ALA A 67 16.46 -0.84 -5.77
CA ALA A 67 17.15 -0.99 -4.49
C ALA A 67 16.23 -0.70 -3.30
N ASN A 68 15.43 0.35 -3.36
CA ASN A 68 14.42 0.65 -2.34
C ASN A 68 13.35 -0.45 -2.25
N ASN A 69 12.98 -1.03 -3.38
CA ASN A 69 12.06 -2.15 -3.42
C ASN A 69 12.71 -3.45 -2.91
N ALA A 70 13.99 -3.71 -3.24
CA ALA A 70 14.73 -4.85 -2.74
C ALA A 70 14.98 -4.78 -1.22
N GLN A 71 15.26 -3.60 -0.68
CA GLN A 71 15.36 -3.39 0.78
C GLN A 71 14.01 -3.62 1.48
N LYS A 72 12.89 -3.34 0.80
CA LYS A 72 11.54 -3.65 1.32
C LYS A 72 11.11 -5.09 1.09
N LEU A 73 11.78 -5.81 0.16
CA LEU A 73 11.57 -7.23 -0.12
C LEU A 73 12.54 -8.13 0.65
N ASP A 74 13.24 -7.61 1.66
CA ASP A 74 14.09 -8.43 2.53
C ASP A 74 13.21 -9.31 3.44
N PHE A 75 12.89 -10.48 2.92
CA PHE A 75 12.17 -11.53 3.66
C PHE A 75 12.97 -12.06 4.86
N SER A 76 14.27 -11.74 4.96
CA SER A 76 15.11 -12.21 6.07
C SER A 76 14.76 -11.54 7.40
N ASN A 77 14.16 -10.35 7.36
CA ASN A 77 13.77 -9.58 8.55
C ASN A 77 12.29 -9.71 8.93
N ASN A 78 11.51 -10.62 8.31
CA ASN A 78 10.10 -10.87 8.64
C ASN A 78 9.24 -9.60 8.82
N SER A 79 9.68 -8.47 8.29
CA SER A 79 8.93 -7.24 8.37
C SER A 79 7.86 -7.22 7.28
N ILE A 80 6.81 -8.00 7.49
CA ILE A 80 5.50 -7.58 7.05
C ILE A 80 5.27 -6.28 7.80
N SER A 81 5.69 -5.18 7.18
CA SER A 81 5.59 -3.85 7.77
C SER A 81 4.13 -3.43 7.77
N VAL A 82 3.41 -3.95 8.73
CA VAL A 82 2.19 -3.31 9.18
C VAL A 82 2.68 -2.19 10.08
N ASN A 83 2.47 -0.95 9.69
CA ASN A 83 2.96 0.32 10.26
C ASN A 83 3.41 0.33 11.72
N ASP A 84 4.26 1.30 12.08
CA ASP A 84 4.66 1.63 13.46
C ASP A 84 3.47 1.84 14.42
N HIS A 85 2.26 2.10 13.89
CA HIS A 85 0.99 2.26 14.60
C HIS A 85 0.06 1.03 14.53
N LEU A 86 0.58 -0.16 14.25
CA LEU A 86 -0.26 -1.36 14.07
C LEU A 86 -1.20 -1.60 15.26
N LYS A 87 -0.68 -1.55 16.47
CA LYS A 87 -1.46 -1.80 17.67
C LYS A 87 -2.57 -0.78 17.85
N GLU A 88 -2.26 0.50 17.65
CA GLU A 88 -3.22 1.60 17.74
C GLU A 88 -4.34 1.45 16.71
N ASN A 89 -4.00 1.10 15.46
CA ASN A 89 -4.96 0.84 14.41
C ASN A 89 -5.85 -0.38 14.72
N VAL A 90 -5.28 -1.47 15.23
CA VAL A 90 -6.04 -2.64 15.66
C VAL A 90 -7.00 -2.28 16.79
N ASP A 91 -6.55 -1.61 17.83
CA ASP A 91 -7.38 -1.19 18.96
C ASP A 91 -8.53 -0.28 18.51
N MET A 92 -8.25 0.70 17.67
CA MET A 92 -9.25 1.61 17.10
C MET A 92 -10.31 0.85 16.29
N LEU A 93 -9.89 -0.05 15.39
CA LEU A 93 -10.80 -0.80 14.54
C LEU A 93 -11.66 -1.79 15.33
N VAL A 94 -11.10 -2.41 16.36
CA VAL A 94 -11.83 -3.29 17.30
C VAL A 94 -12.93 -2.52 18.01
N GLU A 95 -12.66 -1.31 18.51
CA GLU A 95 -13.66 -0.46 19.14
C GLU A 95 -14.74 0.03 18.16
N ILE A 96 -14.35 0.37 16.92
CA ILE A 96 -15.31 0.70 15.86
C ILE A 96 -16.23 -0.51 15.58
N LEU A 97 -15.69 -1.70 15.39
CA LEU A 97 -16.51 -2.90 15.18
C LEU A 97 -17.45 -3.16 16.35
N ARG A 98 -17.01 -2.97 17.59
CA ARG A 98 -17.86 -3.09 18.77
C ARG A 98 -19.04 -2.12 18.74
N GLN A 99 -18.79 -0.85 18.42
CA GLN A 99 -19.82 0.19 18.36
C GLN A 99 -20.85 -0.05 17.25
N PHE A 100 -20.45 -0.73 16.18
CA PHE A 100 -21.29 -1.01 15.02
C PHE A 100 -21.76 -2.47 14.94
N LYS A 101 -21.68 -3.23 16.05
CA LYS A 101 -22.03 -4.66 16.06
C LYS A 101 -23.46 -4.94 15.55
N ASP A 102 -24.41 -4.10 15.93
CA ASP A 102 -25.84 -4.24 15.61
C ASP A 102 -26.28 -3.24 14.51
N LYS A 103 -25.34 -2.71 13.74
CA LYS A 103 -25.60 -1.77 12.64
C LYS A 103 -25.12 -2.33 11.33
N LYS A 104 -25.65 -1.77 10.23
CA LYS A 104 -25.22 -2.13 8.89
C LYS A 104 -23.78 -1.73 8.65
N ILE A 105 -22.98 -2.66 8.15
CA ILE A 105 -21.61 -2.43 7.71
C ILE A 105 -21.53 -2.61 6.20
N TYR A 106 -21.19 -1.56 5.49
CA TYR A 106 -20.89 -1.66 4.07
C TYR A 106 -19.39 -1.67 3.82
N LEU A 107 -18.98 -2.49 2.84
CA LEU A 107 -17.61 -2.56 2.37
C LEU A 107 -17.58 -2.23 0.89
N ASP A 108 -16.61 -1.42 0.49
CA ASP A 108 -16.36 -1.12 -0.90
C ASP A 108 -14.86 -0.99 -1.19
N SER A 109 -14.50 -1.12 -2.43
CA SER A 109 -13.10 -1.11 -2.85
C SER A 109 -12.96 -0.74 -4.31
N LEU A 110 -11.74 -0.47 -4.72
CA LEU A 110 -11.43 -0.24 -6.12
C LEU A 110 -10.22 -1.06 -6.56
N GLY A 111 -10.38 -1.76 -7.70
CA GLY A 111 -9.30 -2.51 -8.33
C GLY A 111 -8.88 -3.75 -7.54
N LEU A 112 -7.57 -3.96 -7.38
CA LEU A 112 -7.02 -5.16 -6.72
C LEU A 112 -7.41 -5.30 -5.24
N CYS A 113 -7.90 -4.24 -4.61
CA CYS A 113 -8.38 -4.28 -3.23
C CYS A 113 -9.69 -5.07 -3.06
N ASP A 114 -10.35 -5.40 -4.17
CA ASP A 114 -11.61 -6.16 -4.19
C ASP A 114 -11.46 -7.53 -3.52
N SER A 115 -10.33 -8.19 -3.70
CA SER A 115 -10.05 -9.47 -3.06
C SER A 115 -9.99 -9.37 -1.53
N ALA A 116 -9.39 -8.32 -0.99
CA ALA A 116 -9.37 -8.06 0.44
C ALA A 116 -10.75 -7.70 0.97
N LYS A 117 -11.53 -6.90 0.23
CA LYS A 117 -12.91 -6.55 0.57
C LYS A 117 -13.78 -7.80 0.67
N GLU A 118 -13.77 -8.66 -0.34
CA GLU A 118 -14.58 -9.88 -0.35
C GLU A 118 -14.17 -10.84 0.78
N TYR A 119 -12.87 -10.99 1.01
CA TYR A 119 -12.37 -11.79 2.12
C TYR A 119 -12.90 -11.27 3.47
N TYR A 120 -12.79 -9.95 3.70
CA TYR A 120 -13.21 -9.36 4.96
C TYR A 120 -14.72 -9.36 5.14
N LEU A 121 -15.47 -9.17 4.07
CA LEU A 121 -16.93 -9.30 4.09
C LEU A 121 -17.35 -10.68 4.61
N GLN A 122 -16.78 -11.75 4.06
CA GLN A 122 -17.06 -13.11 4.51
C GLN A 122 -16.70 -13.31 5.99
N LYS A 123 -15.56 -12.80 6.43
CA LYS A 123 -15.13 -12.89 7.83
C LYS A 123 -16.09 -12.14 8.75
N LEU A 124 -16.54 -10.94 8.41
CA LEU A 124 -17.52 -10.19 9.20
C LEU A 124 -18.84 -10.95 9.32
N LEU A 125 -19.33 -11.57 8.25
CA LEU A 125 -20.54 -12.40 8.28
C LEU A 125 -20.38 -13.62 9.21
N ILE A 126 -19.23 -14.30 9.18
CA ILE A 126 -18.89 -15.40 10.10
C ILE A 126 -18.92 -14.92 11.55
N PHE A 127 -18.46 -13.71 11.83
CA PHE A 127 -18.48 -13.09 13.15
C PHE A 127 -19.88 -12.56 13.56
N GLY A 128 -20.88 -12.74 12.70
CA GLY A 128 -22.26 -12.35 12.96
C GLY A 128 -22.51 -10.84 12.85
N PHE A 129 -21.74 -10.13 12.04
CA PHE A 129 -22.03 -8.74 11.68
C PHE A 129 -23.02 -8.69 10.51
N ASP A 130 -23.88 -7.66 10.48
CA ASP A 130 -24.72 -7.37 9.31
C ASP A 130 -23.91 -6.60 8.26
N ALA A 131 -23.12 -7.33 7.46
CA ALA A 131 -22.21 -6.77 6.47
C ALA A 131 -22.68 -7.04 5.04
N ALA A 132 -22.42 -6.10 4.14
CA ALA A 132 -22.70 -6.25 2.72
C ALA A 132 -21.69 -5.44 1.86
N SER A 133 -21.52 -5.87 0.61
CA SER A 133 -20.78 -5.08 -0.38
C SER A 133 -21.65 -3.95 -0.92
N SER A 134 -21.10 -2.76 -1.05
CA SER A 134 -21.81 -1.59 -1.57
C SER A 134 -21.33 -1.26 -2.98
N TYR A 135 -22.05 -1.75 -3.98
CA TYR A 135 -21.80 -1.41 -5.40
C TYR A 135 -22.57 -0.18 -5.86
N HIS A 136 -23.70 0.14 -5.22
CA HIS A 136 -24.63 1.18 -5.66
C HIS A 136 -24.93 2.17 -4.54
N TYR A 137 -25.17 3.42 -4.90
CA TYR A 137 -25.52 4.51 -3.98
C TYR A 137 -26.83 4.28 -3.22
N GLU A 138 -27.76 3.51 -3.80
CA GLU A 138 -29.02 3.14 -3.16
C GLU A 138 -28.83 2.38 -1.84
N ALA A 139 -27.67 1.73 -1.66
CA ALA A 139 -27.34 1.06 -0.42
C ALA A 139 -27.38 2.01 0.78
N PHE A 140 -26.93 3.25 0.62
CA PHE A 140 -26.94 4.26 1.68
C PHE A 140 -28.32 4.87 1.92
N ARG A 141 -29.15 5.00 0.87
CA ARG A 141 -30.48 5.60 0.97
C ARG A 141 -31.47 4.74 1.76
N ASN A 142 -31.32 3.43 1.71
CA ASN A 142 -32.21 2.49 2.37
C ASN A 142 -31.82 2.22 3.83
N ASN A 143 -30.65 2.63 4.27
CA ASN A 143 -30.16 2.45 5.62
C ASN A 143 -29.76 3.80 6.20
N LYS A 144 -30.37 4.18 7.29
CA LYS A 144 -30.05 5.41 8.02
C LYS A 144 -28.96 5.09 9.04
N SER A 145 -27.77 5.53 8.80
CA SER A 145 -26.58 5.30 9.61
C SER A 145 -26.01 3.87 9.57
N GLY A 146 -24.71 3.79 9.69
CA GLY A 146 -23.95 2.53 9.68
C GLY A 146 -22.46 2.78 9.63
N LEU A 147 -21.73 1.74 9.32
CA LEU A 147 -20.29 1.79 9.11
C LEU A 147 -19.98 1.53 7.64
N TYR A 148 -19.05 2.31 7.10
CA TYR A 148 -18.59 2.14 5.72
C TYR A 148 -17.07 1.99 5.68
N PHE A 149 -16.60 0.83 5.30
CA PHE A 149 -15.19 0.53 5.05
C PHE A 149 -14.88 0.71 3.58
N PHE A 150 -13.92 1.57 3.27
CA PHE A 150 -13.47 1.79 1.91
C PHE A 150 -11.97 1.46 1.76
N PHE A 151 -11.67 0.57 0.79
CA PHE A 151 -10.31 0.09 0.52
C PHE A 151 -9.81 0.68 -0.80
N SER A 152 -8.81 1.55 -0.74
CA SER A 152 -8.23 2.16 -1.94
C SER A 152 -6.75 2.45 -1.76
N TYR A 153 -5.92 1.82 -2.57
CA TYR A 153 -4.48 2.05 -2.51
C TYR A 153 -4.11 3.53 -2.54
N SER A 154 -4.51 4.26 -3.58
CA SER A 154 -4.11 5.66 -3.77
C SER A 154 -5.05 6.68 -3.11
N GLY A 155 -6.36 6.39 -3.03
CA GLY A 155 -7.36 7.30 -2.49
C GLY A 155 -7.68 8.55 -3.34
N TYR A 156 -7.32 8.56 -4.63
CA TYR A 156 -7.44 9.77 -5.48
C TYR A 156 -8.59 9.77 -6.49
N ARG A 157 -9.25 8.64 -6.74
CA ARG A 157 -10.29 8.59 -7.79
C ARG A 157 -11.54 9.36 -7.40
N ALA A 158 -12.05 10.18 -8.33
CA ALA A 158 -13.25 10.99 -8.13
C ALA A 158 -14.49 10.15 -7.75
N GLU A 159 -14.68 9.00 -8.38
CA GLU A 159 -15.77 8.05 -8.10
C GLU A 159 -15.80 7.61 -6.62
N ILE A 160 -14.62 7.45 -6.01
CA ILE A 160 -14.47 7.10 -4.59
C ILE A 160 -14.96 8.26 -3.73
N ILE A 161 -14.52 9.47 -4.06
CA ILE A 161 -14.84 10.67 -3.29
C ILE A 161 -16.35 10.94 -3.32
N GLU A 162 -16.99 10.79 -4.47
CA GLU A 162 -18.44 10.94 -4.61
C GLU A 162 -19.19 9.93 -3.74
N LYS A 163 -18.81 8.67 -3.78
CA LYS A 163 -19.43 7.59 -3.03
C LYS A 163 -19.26 7.74 -1.51
N VAL A 164 -18.07 8.16 -1.08
CA VAL A 164 -17.80 8.43 0.33
C VAL A 164 -18.60 9.65 0.83
N ASN A 165 -18.72 10.70 0.03
CA ASN A 165 -19.55 11.85 0.38
C ASN A 165 -21.03 11.48 0.49
N GLU A 166 -21.53 10.62 -0.40
CA GLU A 166 -22.91 10.10 -0.31
C GLU A 166 -23.12 9.28 0.98
N ALA A 167 -22.16 8.43 1.36
CA ALA A 167 -22.21 7.69 2.61
C ALA A 167 -22.24 8.64 3.82
N ILE A 168 -21.39 9.66 3.85
CA ILE A 168 -21.34 10.66 4.92
C ILE A 168 -22.66 11.43 4.99
N SER A 169 -23.23 11.81 3.84
CA SER A 169 -24.53 12.52 3.78
C SER A 169 -25.72 11.70 4.27
N ASN A 170 -25.56 10.38 4.38
CA ASN A 170 -26.53 9.44 4.92
C ASN A 170 -26.13 8.91 6.32
N ASP A 171 -25.36 9.69 7.07
CA ASP A 171 -24.95 9.43 8.47
C ASP A 171 -24.12 8.14 8.66
N PHE A 172 -23.39 7.70 7.62
CA PHE A 172 -22.45 6.59 7.77
C PHE A 172 -21.11 7.07 8.33
N THR A 173 -20.59 6.35 9.30
CA THR A 173 -19.20 6.52 9.73
C THR A 173 -18.28 5.86 8.72
N VAL A 174 -17.39 6.62 8.12
CA VAL A 174 -16.46 6.14 7.08
C VAL A 174 -15.09 5.87 7.66
N VAL A 175 -14.56 4.69 7.40
CA VAL A 175 -13.17 4.31 7.66
C VAL A 175 -12.48 4.01 6.33
N ALA A 176 -11.46 4.78 6.02
CA ALA A 176 -10.65 4.61 4.82
C ALA A 176 -9.39 3.79 5.09
N PHE A 177 -9.08 2.85 4.21
CA PHE A 177 -7.83 2.11 4.20
C PHE A 177 -7.06 2.51 2.94
N THR A 178 -5.92 3.15 3.09
CA THR A 178 -5.13 3.67 1.97
C THR A 178 -3.64 3.64 2.27
N SER A 179 -2.81 3.68 1.24
CA SER A 179 -1.35 3.84 1.42
C SER A 179 -0.91 5.31 1.54
N ASN A 180 -1.85 6.25 1.43
CA ASN A 180 -1.54 7.67 1.43
C ASN A 180 -2.51 8.46 2.33
N LYS A 181 -2.03 8.86 3.49
CA LYS A 181 -2.77 9.71 4.45
C LYS A 181 -3.11 11.10 3.92
N GLU A 182 -2.37 11.57 2.92
CA GLU A 182 -2.62 12.88 2.30
C GLU A 182 -3.60 12.82 1.13
N SER A 183 -4.14 11.63 0.82
CA SER A 183 -5.10 11.47 -0.26
C SER A 183 -6.43 12.19 0.03
N PRO A 184 -7.17 12.58 -1.01
CA PRO A 184 -8.51 13.15 -0.84
C PRO A 184 -9.45 12.23 -0.05
N LEU A 185 -9.38 10.92 -0.27
CA LEU A 185 -10.14 9.94 0.51
C LEU A 185 -9.82 10.01 2.01
N ALA A 186 -8.53 10.03 2.35
CA ALA A 186 -8.10 10.12 3.75
C ALA A 186 -8.59 11.40 4.45
N LYS A 187 -8.66 12.51 3.71
CA LYS A 187 -9.08 13.81 4.24
C LYS A 187 -10.57 13.92 4.52
N ILE A 188 -11.41 13.17 3.83
CA ILE A 188 -12.88 13.22 4.02
C ILE A 188 -13.39 12.09 4.92
N ALA A 189 -12.65 11.01 5.10
CA ALA A 189 -13.04 9.90 5.97
C ALA A 189 -13.02 10.30 7.46
N HIS A 190 -13.90 9.71 8.26
CA HIS A 190 -13.93 9.93 9.72
C HIS A 190 -12.70 9.33 10.42
N SER A 191 -12.19 8.24 9.89
CA SER A 191 -10.95 7.60 10.34
C SER A 191 -10.18 7.06 9.14
N THR A 192 -8.86 7.14 9.21
CA THR A 192 -8.00 6.63 8.15
C THR A 192 -6.95 5.69 8.72
N VAL A 193 -6.88 4.51 8.15
CA VAL A 193 -5.84 3.52 8.41
C VAL A 193 -4.86 3.52 7.23
N GLU A 194 -3.64 3.91 7.51
CA GLU A 194 -2.59 3.79 6.52
C GLU A 194 -2.09 2.35 6.47
N VAL A 195 -2.14 1.76 5.29
CA VAL A 195 -1.65 0.40 5.05
C VAL A 195 -0.46 0.47 4.11
N SER A 196 0.68 -0.06 4.57
CA SER A 196 1.89 -0.06 3.76
C SER A 196 1.71 -0.81 2.46
N GLY A 197 2.18 -0.21 1.37
CA GLY A 197 2.23 -0.82 0.05
C GLY A 197 3.39 -0.24 -0.73
N VAL A 198 3.97 -1.04 -1.59
CA VAL A 198 5.01 -0.59 -2.52
C VAL A 198 4.38 -0.54 -3.90
N LYS A 199 4.25 0.65 -4.46
CA LYS A 199 3.89 0.83 -5.86
C LYS A 199 4.82 1.88 -6.46
N SER A 200 5.56 1.48 -7.51
CA SER A 200 6.12 2.44 -8.45
C SER A 200 5.03 2.81 -9.43
N ASP A 201 4.84 4.10 -9.71
CA ASP A 201 3.85 4.58 -10.66
C ASP A 201 4.10 4.07 -12.11
N MET A 202 5.29 3.55 -12.37
CA MET A 202 5.73 3.07 -13.67
C MET A 202 5.69 1.55 -13.85
N GLU A 203 5.46 0.77 -12.78
CA GLU A 203 5.63 -0.69 -12.85
C GLU A 203 4.45 -1.46 -12.25
N HIS A 204 3.43 -1.69 -13.07
CA HIS A 204 2.24 -2.49 -12.69
C HIS A 204 2.54 -3.97 -12.38
N TYR A 205 3.75 -4.44 -12.69
CA TYR A 205 4.15 -5.84 -12.52
C TYR A 205 4.99 -6.11 -11.27
N LEU A 206 5.39 -5.06 -10.52
CA LEU A 206 6.08 -5.26 -9.25
C LEU A 206 5.12 -5.67 -8.15
N PRO A 207 5.58 -6.49 -7.19
CA PRO A 207 4.78 -6.85 -6.04
C PRO A 207 4.28 -5.61 -5.29
N ASN A 208 2.96 -5.54 -5.12
CA ASN A 208 2.31 -4.53 -4.30
C ASN A 208 1.73 -5.22 -3.06
N PHE A 209 2.37 -5.05 -1.92
CA PHE A 209 1.96 -5.70 -0.68
C PHE A 209 0.76 -5.05 0.02
N PHE A 210 0.17 -3.99 -0.52
CA PHE A 210 -0.95 -3.30 0.10
C PHE A 210 -2.11 -4.25 0.43
N THR A 211 -2.57 -5.02 -0.56
CA THR A 211 -3.68 -5.97 -0.37
C THR A 211 -3.35 -7.05 0.65
N SER A 212 -2.13 -7.60 0.61
CA SER A 212 -1.68 -8.61 1.57
C SER A 212 -1.59 -8.05 2.99
N ASN A 213 -1.02 -6.85 3.14
CA ASN A 213 -0.92 -6.17 4.43
C ASN A 213 -2.29 -5.79 4.97
N LEU A 214 -3.22 -5.39 4.10
CA LEU A 214 -4.60 -5.13 4.48
C LEU A 214 -5.28 -6.40 5.03
N ILE A 215 -5.15 -7.55 4.37
CA ILE A 215 -5.70 -8.82 4.85
C ILE A 215 -5.12 -9.18 6.23
N ILE A 216 -3.81 -9.05 6.40
CA ILE A 216 -3.14 -9.33 7.68
C ILE A 216 -3.68 -8.41 8.79
N LEU A 217 -3.77 -7.10 8.53
CA LEU A 217 -4.34 -6.15 9.49
C LEU A 217 -5.75 -6.57 9.89
N LEU A 218 -6.60 -6.89 8.93
CA LEU A 218 -7.99 -7.28 9.17
C LEU A 218 -8.10 -8.58 9.99
N GLU A 219 -7.20 -9.55 9.77
CA GLU A 219 -7.11 -10.77 10.60
C GLU A 219 -6.71 -10.45 12.04
N LEU A 220 -5.75 -9.55 12.25
CA LEU A 220 -5.36 -9.12 13.59
C LEU A 220 -6.50 -8.41 14.32
N VAL A 221 -7.26 -7.56 13.62
CA VAL A 221 -8.45 -6.90 14.17
C VAL A 221 -9.50 -7.92 14.61
N LEU A 222 -9.82 -8.89 13.76
CA LEU A 222 -10.82 -9.91 14.10
C LEU A 222 -10.34 -10.85 15.21
N GLY A 223 -9.06 -11.20 15.21
CA GLY A 223 -8.46 -11.98 16.28
C GLY A 223 -8.53 -11.28 17.63
N GLU A 224 -8.25 -9.99 17.67
CA GLU A 224 -8.33 -9.20 18.88
C GLU A 224 -9.79 -8.95 19.31
N TYR A 225 -10.71 -8.70 18.35
CA TYR A 225 -12.14 -8.62 18.62
C TYR A 225 -12.67 -9.91 19.24
N SER A 226 -12.29 -11.06 18.70
CA SER A 226 -12.68 -12.37 19.24
C SER A 226 -12.23 -12.55 20.69
N LYS A 227 -10.98 -12.23 21.03
CA LYS A 227 -10.47 -12.30 22.38
C LYS A 227 -11.24 -11.42 23.35
N ARG A 228 -11.57 -10.20 22.94
CA ARG A 228 -12.21 -9.21 23.84
C ARG A 228 -13.69 -9.48 24.04
N TYR A 229 -14.41 -9.95 23.01
CA TYR A 229 -15.86 -9.93 23.00
C TYR A 229 -16.53 -11.27 22.76
N LEU A 230 -15.85 -12.29 22.19
CA LEU A 230 -16.45 -13.57 21.89
C LEU A 230 -16.05 -14.70 22.84
N HIS A 231 -14.88 -14.62 23.49
CA HIS A 231 -14.37 -15.67 24.38
C HIS A 231 -14.55 -15.39 25.89
N LYS A 232 -15.38 -14.41 26.27
CA LYS A 232 -15.66 -14.12 27.68
C LYS A 232 -16.71 -15.03 28.34
N GLU A 233 -17.26 -16.03 27.65
CA GLU A 233 -18.30 -16.90 28.17
C GLU A 233 -17.84 -18.32 28.51
N LYS A 234 -16.59 -18.50 28.97
CA LYS A 234 -16.13 -19.79 29.51
C LYS A 234 -15.19 -19.59 30.70
N ASP A 235 -15.71 -18.96 31.75
CA ASP A 235 -15.21 -19.13 33.11
C ASP A 235 -16.39 -19.25 34.11
#